data_cbcd86ccc456bb997c29283f456318ca
#
_entry.id   cbcd86ccc456bb997c29283f456318ca
#
_cell.length_a   1.000
_cell.length_b   1.000
_cell.length_c   1.000
_cell.angle_alpha   90.00
_cell.angle_beta   90.00
_cell.angle_gamma   90.00
#
_symmetry.space_group_name_H-M   'P 1'
#
loop_
_entity.id
_entity.type
_entity.pdbx_description
1 polymer ?
#
loop_
_entity_poly.entity_id
_entity_poly.type
_entity_poly.pdbx_seq_one_letter_code
_entity_poly.pdbx_strand_id
1 'polypeptide(L)'
;PPESRSEKIENWTLNINTGPISFPPKPGNTLHAPPEIFVSDGPKGSIVGDWVEKRDGVGGIHHLAYDVEDVEKTMNEWKEKGYVEFLSDEPLPCHEPKLTQVFSKPSELTGVIYELIKREDNKGFCEKNVEQLMESTR
;
A
#
# COMPACT_ATOMS: atom_id res chain seq x y z
N PRO A 1 1.48 -22.22 -9.03
CA PRO A 1 2.47 -21.44 -8.28
C PRO A 1 2.05 -19.99 -8.24
N PRO A 2 2.24 -19.30 -7.11
CA PRO A 2 1.95 -17.88 -7.06
C PRO A 2 2.84 -17.14 -8.07
N GLU A 3 2.25 -16.31 -8.88
CA GLU A 3 3.01 -15.43 -9.75
C GLU A 3 3.72 -14.41 -8.84
N SER A 4 5.03 -14.46 -8.79
CA SER A 4 5.82 -13.43 -8.16
C SER A 4 6.29 -12.44 -9.22
N ARG A 5 6.02 -11.16 -9.00
CA ARG A 5 6.51 -10.07 -9.82
C ARG A 5 7.40 -9.17 -8.98
N SER A 6 8.51 -8.71 -9.55
CA SER A 6 9.40 -7.76 -8.90
C SER A 6 9.49 -6.51 -9.75
N GLU A 7 9.28 -5.36 -9.15
CA GLU A 7 9.45 -4.04 -9.76
C GLU A 7 10.57 -3.31 -9.03
N LYS A 8 11.50 -2.75 -9.78
CA LYS A 8 12.58 -1.93 -9.24
C LYS A 8 12.18 -0.47 -9.32
N ILE A 9 12.17 0.20 -8.17
CA ILE A 9 11.88 1.62 -8.03
C ILE A 9 13.13 2.29 -7.49
N GLU A 10 13.78 3.11 -8.29
CA GLU A 10 15.06 3.73 -7.97
C GLU A 10 16.11 2.69 -7.48
N ASN A 11 16.45 2.74 -6.18
CA ASN A 11 17.43 1.86 -5.54
C ASN A 11 16.82 0.84 -4.57
N TRP A 12 15.53 0.62 -4.61
CA TRP A 12 14.83 -0.41 -3.84
C TRP A 12 13.92 -1.25 -4.74
N THR A 13 13.44 -2.36 -4.22
CA THR A 13 12.66 -3.33 -4.98
C THR A 13 11.34 -3.60 -4.28
N LEU A 14 10.27 -3.59 -5.06
CA LEU A 14 8.97 -4.05 -4.64
C LEU A 14 8.77 -5.47 -5.17
N ASN A 15 8.67 -6.43 -4.27
CA ASN A 15 8.35 -7.82 -4.60
C ASN A 15 6.87 -8.08 -4.38
N ILE A 16 6.17 -8.41 -5.45
CA ILE A 16 4.74 -8.69 -5.43
C ILE A 16 4.60 -10.21 -5.34
N ASN A 17 4.18 -10.68 -4.18
CA ASN A 17 3.77 -12.06 -3.98
C ASN A 17 2.26 -12.15 -4.06
N THR A 18 1.74 -12.47 -5.24
CA THR A 18 0.34 -12.81 -5.43
C THR A 18 0.11 -14.29 -5.09
N GLY A 19 0.41 -14.67 -3.86
CA GLY A 19 0.02 -15.97 -3.35
C GLY A 19 -1.16 -15.78 -2.40
N PRO A 20 -2.26 -16.51 -2.53
CA PRO A 20 -3.29 -16.44 -1.51
C PRO A 20 -2.69 -16.88 -0.18
N ILE A 21 -2.76 -16.02 0.83
CA ILE A 21 -2.82 -16.52 2.20
C ILE A 21 -4.12 -17.30 2.20
N SER A 22 -3.99 -18.61 2.11
CA SER A 22 -5.05 -19.50 1.66
C SER A 22 -6.25 -19.50 2.58
N PHE A 23 -7.32 -18.90 2.12
CA PHE A 23 -8.61 -19.51 2.33
C PHE A 23 -8.90 -20.33 1.06
N PRO A 24 -9.37 -21.59 1.16
CA PRO A 24 -9.70 -22.35 -0.02
C PRO A 24 -10.70 -21.54 -0.85
N PRO A 25 -10.43 -21.26 -2.14
CA PRO A 25 -11.39 -20.57 -2.96
C PRO A 25 -12.68 -21.38 -2.98
N LYS A 26 -13.80 -20.72 -2.80
CA LYS A 26 -15.09 -21.38 -3.05
C LYS A 26 -15.09 -21.89 -4.49
N PRO A 27 -15.59 -23.09 -4.76
CA PRO A 27 -15.67 -23.64 -6.11
C PRO A 27 -16.30 -22.62 -7.06
N GLY A 28 -15.62 -22.29 -8.17
CA GLY A 28 -16.05 -21.32 -9.16
C GLY A 28 -15.52 -19.88 -8.98
N ASN A 29 -14.75 -19.60 -7.96
CA ASN A 29 -14.14 -18.28 -7.76
C ASN A 29 -12.67 -18.29 -8.24
N THR A 30 -12.40 -17.61 -9.36
CA THR A 30 -11.06 -17.44 -9.92
C THR A 30 -10.37 -16.17 -9.40
N LEU A 31 -11.00 -15.43 -8.50
CA LEU A 31 -10.48 -14.19 -7.97
C LEU A 31 -9.48 -14.43 -6.86
N HIS A 32 -8.40 -13.67 -6.88
CA HIS A 32 -7.48 -13.58 -5.75
C HIS A 32 -8.28 -13.15 -4.51
N ALA A 33 -8.25 -13.97 -3.47
CA ALA A 33 -8.86 -13.60 -2.21
C ALA A 33 -7.90 -12.68 -1.44
N PRO A 34 -8.32 -11.45 -1.08
CA PRO A 34 -7.50 -10.63 -0.18
C PRO A 34 -7.31 -11.35 1.17
N PRO A 35 -6.23 -11.02 1.92
CA PRO A 35 -5.26 -9.99 1.64
C PRO A 35 -4.12 -10.45 0.71
N GLU A 36 -3.66 -9.54 -0.13
CA GLU A 36 -2.41 -9.69 -0.87
C GLU A 36 -1.26 -9.09 -0.05
N ILE A 37 -0.09 -9.73 -0.08
CA ILE A 37 1.10 -9.24 0.61
C ILE A 37 2.13 -8.78 -0.41
N PHE A 38 2.58 -7.55 -0.25
CA PHE A 38 3.64 -6.95 -1.04
C PHE A 38 4.85 -6.72 -0.13
N VAL A 39 6.01 -7.20 -0.54
CA VAL A 39 7.25 -7.07 0.23
C VAL A 39 8.20 -6.14 -0.50
N SER A 40 8.57 -5.06 0.16
CA SER A 40 9.61 -4.15 -0.33
C SER A 40 10.94 -4.48 0.34
N ASP A 41 12.01 -4.38 -0.42
CA ASP A 41 13.37 -4.61 0.02
C ASP A 41 14.29 -3.54 -0.59
N GLY A 42 15.32 -3.15 0.15
CA GLY A 42 16.28 -2.16 -0.31
C GLY A 42 17.54 -2.13 0.54
N PRO A 43 18.68 -1.73 -0.06
CA PRO A 43 19.93 -1.60 0.66
C PRO A 43 19.89 -0.45 1.68
N LYS A 44 20.82 -0.46 2.61
CA LYS A 44 21.08 0.67 3.51
C LYS A 44 21.27 1.96 2.71
N GLY A 45 20.65 3.03 3.14
CA GLY A 45 20.64 4.33 2.45
C GLY A 45 19.54 4.48 1.39
N SER A 46 18.81 3.40 1.05
CA SER A 46 17.54 3.53 0.35
C SER A 46 16.41 3.88 1.31
N ILE A 47 15.31 4.41 0.80
CA ILE A 47 14.13 4.73 1.62
C ILE A 47 13.65 3.52 2.41
N VAL A 48 13.55 2.37 1.76
CA VAL A 48 13.11 1.12 2.39
C VAL A 48 14.13 0.61 3.40
N GLY A 49 15.42 0.63 3.05
CA GLY A 49 16.50 0.21 3.94
C GLY A 49 16.58 1.08 5.20
N ASP A 50 16.43 2.40 5.05
CA ASP A 50 16.44 3.35 6.17
C ASP A 50 15.23 3.16 7.09
N TRP A 51 14.06 2.84 6.50
CA TRP A 51 12.86 2.51 7.27
C TRP A 51 13.04 1.25 8.13
N VAL A 52 13.70 0.22 7.58
CA VAL A 52 14.04 -1.02 8.31
C VAL A 52 15.08 -0.74 9.39
N GLU A 53 16.11 0.05 9.08
CA GLU A 53 17.19 0.39 10.03
C GLU A 53 16.66 1.15 11.25
N LYS A 54 15.70 2.07 11.07
CA LYS A 54 15.01 2.76 12.18
C LYS A 54 14.20 1.83 13.10
N ARG A 55 14.00 0.59 12.70
CA ARG A 55 13.33 -0.47 13.45
C ARG A 55 14.27 -1.58 13.87
N ASP A 56 15.49 -1.21 14.19
CA ASP A 56 16.56 -2.13 14.65
C ASP A 56 16.85 -3.28 13.67
N GLY A 57 16.69 -3.01 12.37
CA GLY A 57 16.92 -4.00 11.30
C GLY A 57 15.79 -5.04 11.15
N VAL A 58 14.68 -4.84 11.83
CA VAL A 58 13.53 -5.74 11.75
C VAL A 58 12.51 -5.16 10.75
N GLY A 59 12.08 -5.99 9.79
CA GLY A 59 10.99 -5.64 8.89
C GLY A 59 9.65 -5.53 9.63
N GLY A 60 8.66 -4.98 8.96
CA GLY A 60 7.33 -4.83 9.53
C GLY A 60 6.30 -4.41 8.49
N ILE A 61 5.09 -4.18 8.95
CA ILE A 61 4.01 -3.67 8.10
C ILE A 61 4.18 -2.15 7.98
N HIS A 62 4.37 -1.67 6.74
CA HIS A 62 4.43 -0.25 6.44
C HIS A 62 3.03 0.34 6.32
N HIS A 63 2.17 -0.27 5.54
CA HIS A 63 0.79 0.17 5.36
C HIS A 63 -0.18 -0.99 5.10
N LEU A 64 -1.46 -0.74 5.34
CA LEU A 64 -2.58 -1.60 5.01
C LEU A 64 -3.47 -0.87 4.02
N ALA A 65 -3.74 -1.48 2.87
CA ALA A 65 -4.60 -0.92 1.84
C ALA A 65 -6.00 -1.55 1.88
N TYR A 66 -7.00 -0.70 1.87
CA TYR A 66 -8.41 -1.06 1.79
C TYR A 66 -8.98 -0.66 0.43
N ASP A 67 -9.46 -1.63 -0.33
CA ASP A 67 -10.24 -1.35 -1.54
C ASP A 67 -11.63 -0.83 -1.15
N VAL A 68 -11.95 0.37 -1.59
CA VAL A 68 -13.20 1.06 -1.27
C VAL A 68 -13.91 1.50 -2.54
N GLU A 69 -15.22 1.62 -2.50
CA GLU A 69 -16.00 2.04 -3.67
C GLU A 69 -15.77 3.51 -4.02
N ASP A 70 -15.62 4.35 -3.01
CA ASP A 70 -15.44 5.80 -3.14
C ASP A 70 -14.40 6.27 -2.12
N VAL A 71 -13.22 6.63 -2.61
CA VAL A 71 -12.08 7.05 -1.77
C VAL A 71 -12.38 8.37 -1.07
N GLU A 72 -12.93 9.36 -1.77
CA GLU A 72 -13.20 10.68 -1.21
C GLU A 72 -14.27 10.61 -0.12
N LYS A 73 -15.35 9.89 -0.38
CA LYS A 73 -16.41 9.67 0.61
C LYS A 73 -15.88 8.99 1.85
N THR A 74 -15.15 7.89 1.70
CA THR A 74 -14.59 7.14 2.83
C THR A 74 -13.57 7.96 3.61
N MET A 75 -12.72 8.71 2.92
CA MET A 75 -11.77 9.64 3.52
C MET A 75 -12.49 10.67 4.41
N ASN A 76 -13.55 11.29 3.90
CA ASN A 76 -14.32 12.29 4.64
C ASN A 76 -15.03 11.68 5.87
N GLU A 77 -15.60 10.49 5.73
CA GLU A 77 -16.19 9.75 6.85
C GLU A 77 -15.15 9.43 7.95
N TRP A 78 -13.94 9.03 7.58
CA TRP A 78 -12.87 8.74 8.54
C TRP A 78 -12.34 10.00 9.22
N LYS A 79 -12.25 11.12 8.48
CA LYS A 79 -11.93 12.44 9.07
C LYS A 79 -12.98 12.86 10.10
N GLU A 80 -14.26 12.77 9.74
CA GLU A 80 -15.36 13.16 10.61
C GLU A 80 -15.41 12.33 11.90
N LYS A 81 -15.16 11.03 11.80
CA LYS A 81 -15.10 10.12 12.94
C LYS A 81 -13.81 10.22 13.74
N GLY A 82 -12.81 10.95 13.26
CA GLY A 82 -11.53 11.12 13.92
C GLY A 82 -10.69 9.84 14.00
N TYR A 83 -10.83 8.92 13.05
CA TYR A 83 -10.10 7.66 13.06
C TYR A 83 -8.62 7.84 12.74
N VAL A 84 -8.30 8.67 11.75
CA VAL A 84 -6.95 8.97 11.29
C VAL A 84 -6.86 10.40 10.76
N GLU A 85 -5.64 10.92 10.70
CA GLU A 85 -5.29 12.07 9.88
C GLU A 85 -4.70 11.59 8.56
N PHE A 86 -4.97 12.28 7.47
CA PHE A 86 -4.43 11.95 6.16
C PHE A 86 -3.20 12.81 5.81
N LEU A 87 -2.31 12.26 4.98
CA LEU A 87 -1.11 12.95 4.49
C LEU A 87 -1.41 14.01 3.45
N SER A 88 -2.56 13.92 2.77
CA SER A 88 -3.06 14.89 1.81
C SER A 88 -4.49 15.31 2.12
N ASP A 89 -4.87 16.49 1.70
CA ASP A 89 -6.23 17.00 1.91
C ASP A 89 -7.26 16.37 0.98
N GLU A 90 -6.78 15.89 -0.18
CA GLU A 90 -7.58 15.29 -1.24
C GLU A 90 -7.00 13.94 -1.67
N PRO A 91 -7.83 13.04 -2.25
CA PRO A 91 -7.35 11.82 -2.86
C PRO A 91 -6.36 12.09 -4.01
N LEU A 92 -5.42 11.19 -4.20
CA LEU A 92 -4.36 11.25 -5.22
C LEU A 92 -4.78 10.39 -6.43
N PRO A 93 -5.14 11.00 -7.56
CA PRO A 93 -5.44 10.25 -8.78
C PRO A 93 -4.15 9.80 -9.46
N CYS A 94 -4.25 8.67 -10.14
CA CYS A 94 -3.24 8.17 -11.06
C CYS A 94 -3.91 7.79 -12.39
N HIS A 95 -3.27 8.13 -13.50
CA HIS A 95 -3.83 7.87 -14.82
C HIS A 95 -3.36 6.54 -15.40
N GLU A 96 -2.13 6.14 -15.07
CA GLU A 96 -1.53 4.88 -15.52
C GLU A 96 -0.71 4.28 -14.38
N PRO A 97 -1.19 3.24 -13.71
CA PRO A 97 -2.52 2.62 -13.80
C PRO A 97 -3.64 3.54 -13.36
N LYS A 98 -4.85 3.26 -13.81
CA LYS A 98 -6.02 4.07 -13.45
C LYS A 98 -6.52 3.70 -12.06
N LEU A 99 -6.22 4.56 -11.09
CA LEU A 99 -6.61 4.38 -9.70
C LEU A 99 -6.72 5.74 -8.98
N THR A 100 -7.37 5.71 -7.83
CA THR A 100 -7.40 6.82 -6.87
C THR A 100 -7.06 6.27 -5.50
N GLN A 101 -6.21 6.97 -4.76
CA GLN A 101 -5.75 6.52 -3.44
C GLN A 101 -5.49 7.69 -2.49
N VAL A 102 -5.49 7.41 -1.21
CA VAL A 102 -5.08 8.36 -0.17
C VAL A 102 -4.45 7.59 0.99
N PHE A 103 -3.48 8.20 1.64
CA PHE A 103 -2.73 7.60 2.74
C PHE A 103 -2.94 8.38 4.02
N SER A 104 -3.13 7.67 5.12
CA SER A 104 -3.12 8.27 6.45
C SER A 104 -1.71 8.62 6.90
N LYS A 105 -1.60 9.50 7.90
CA LYS A 105 -0.38 9.56 8.71
C LYS A 105 -0.20 8.23 9.45
N PRO A 106 1.04 7.88 9.85
CA PRO A 106 1.28 6.71 10.68
C PRO A 106 0.43 6.76 11.96
N SER A 107 -0.18 5.65 12.31
CA SER A 107 -0.91 5.52 13.57
C SER A 107 0.02 5.76 14.75
N GLU A 108 -0.36 6.59 15.69
CA GLU A 108 0.42 6.82 16.93
C GLU A 108 0.60 5.55 17.75
N LEU A 109 -0.38 4.63 17.68
CA LEU A 109 -0.36 3.39 18.44
C LEU A 109 0.53 2.31 17.81
N THR A 110 0.47 2.15 16.49
CA THR A 110 1.08 1.01 15.78
C THR A 110 2.16 1.41 14.78
N GLY A 111 2.20 2.68 14.38
CA GLY A 111 3.05 3.17 13.28
C GLY A 111 2.59 2.74 11.89
N VAL A 112 1.49 2.00 11.77
CA VAL A 112 0.94 1.55 10.49
C VAL A 112 0.20 2.67 9.79
N ILE A 113 0.39 2.78 8.50
CA ILE A 113 -0.30 3.70 7.60
C ILE A 113 -1.50 2.99 7.02
N TYR A 114 -2.63 3.68 6.89
CA TYR A 114 -3.82 3.17 6.23
C TYR A 114 -3.96 3.80 4.85
N GLU A 115 -4.14 2.96 3.85
CA GLU A 115 -4.40 3.38 2.47
C GLU A 115 -5.86 3.08 2.11
N LEU A 116 -6.55 4.07 1.56
CA LEU A 116 -7.82 3.86 0.89
C LEU A 116 -7.56 3.91 -0.61
N ILE A 117 -7.97 2.89 -1.34
CA ILE A 117 -7.70 2.79 -2.78
C ILE A 117 -8.93 2.33 -3.54
N LYS A 118 -9.11 2.90 -4.73
CA LYS A 118 -10.04 2.42 -5.75
C LYS A 118 -9.26 2.19 -7.03
N ARG A 119 -9.26 0.95 -7.52
CA ARG A 119 -8.67 0.55 -8.79
C ARG A 119 -9.74 0.46 -9.86
N GLU A 120 -9.52 1.10 -10.99
CA GLU A 120 -10.39 0.97 -12.16
C GLU A 120 -9.83 -0.03 -13.17
N ASP A 121 -8.54 -0.34 -13.05
CA ASP A 121 -7.87 -1.41 -13.78
C ASP A 121 -6.92 -2.19 -12.86
N ASN A 122 -6.48 -3.36 -13.28
CA ASN A 122 -5.57 -4.23 -12.51
C ASN A 122 -4.13 -4.15 -13.02
N LYS A 123 -3.67 -2.96 -13.41
CA LYS A 123 -2.34 -2.76 -14.03
C LYS A 123 -1.19 -2.51 -13.04
N GLY A 124 -1.42 -2.66 -11.74
CA GLY A 124 -0.35 -2.55 -10.73
C GLY A 124 -0.43 -1.29 -9.87
N PHE A 125 0.74 -0.67 -9.59
CA PHE A 125 0.88 0.45 -8.68
C PHE A 125 1.15 1.76 -9.41
N CYS A 126 0.70 2.86 -8.81
CA CYS A 126 1.12 4.19 -9.23
C CYS A 126 2.49 4.49 -8.62
N GLU A 127 3.57 4.32 -9.39
CA GLU A 127 4.94 4.54 -8.95
C GLU A 127 5.13 5.90 -8.27
N LYS A 128 4.67 6.96 -8.91
CA LYS A 128 4.75 8.33 -8.37
C LYS A 128 4.09 8.46 -6.99
N ASN A 129 2.90 7.90 -6.80
CA ASN A 129 2.20 8.00 -5.52
C ASN A 129 2.89 7.15 -4.44
N VAL A 130 3.44 6.00 -4.80
CA VAL A 130 4.22 5.14 -3.89
C VAL A 130 5.52 5.83 -3.47
N GLU A 131 6.26 6.43 -4.39
CA GLU A 131 7.46 7.21 -4.07
C GLU A 131 7.14 8.37 -3.14
N GLN A 132 6.09 9.13 -3.42
CA GLN A 132 5.66 10.23 -2.56
C GLN A 132 5.28 9.76 -1.15
N LEU A 133 4.59 8.62 -1.03
CA LEU A 133 4.28 8.01 0.26
C LEU A 133 5.56 7.66 1.02
N MET A 134 6.49 6.97 0.37
CA MET A 134 7.74 6.53 0.99
C MET A 134 8.59 7.72 1.45
N GLU A 135 8.70 8.77 0.63
CA GLU A 135 9.41 10.00 1.02
C GLU A 135 8.75 10.71 2.21
N SER A 136 7.43 10.80 2.23
CA SER A 136 6.70 11.47 3.31
C SER A 136 6.78 10.76 4.66
N THR A 137 7.17 9.48 4.65
CA THR A 137 7.25 8.61 5.85
C THR A 137 8.68 8.18 6.19
N ARG A 138 9.68 8.81 5.59
CA ARG A 138 11.12 8.57 5.77
C ARG A 138 11.64 8.86 7.17
#